data_9c76fa6d9792da19a21ccd2239f4889a
#
_entry.id   9c76fa6d9792da19a21ccd2239f4889a
#
_cell.length_a   1.000
_cell.length_b   1.000
_cell.length_c   1.000
_cell.angle_alpha   90.00
_cell.angle_beta   90.00
_cell.angle_gamma   90.00
#
_symmetry.space_group_name_H-M   'P 1'
#
loop_
_entity.id
_entity.type
_entity.pdbx_description
1 polymer ?
#
loop_
_entity_poly.entity_id
_entity_poly.type
_entity_poly.pdbx_seq_one_letter_code
_entity_poly.pdbx_strand_id
1 'polypeptide(L)'
;MEIKSFLADSVTYEFHAALGQFMNYRYVLEENEPDRTLYMAVPAHIYDSFFKSSFGQMVIRKSGLRIISYDSEKGEIEEWTN
;
A
#
# COMPACT_ATOMS: atom_id res chain seq x y z
N MET A 1 -11.63 6.05 -5.79
CA MET A 1 -10.57 5.38 -5.05
C MET A 1 -9.99 4.24 -5.87
N GLU A 2 -8.70 4.22 -6.02
CA GLU A 2 -8.00 3.16 -6.74
C GLU A 2 -7.19 2.34 -5.75
N ILE A 3 -7.12 1.02 -5.96
CA ILE A 3 -6.44 0.11 -5.05
C ILE A 3 -5.47 -0.77 -5.82
N LYS A 4 -4.22 -0.86 -5.34
CA LYS A 4 -3.22 -1.80 -5.82
C LYS A 4 -2.99 -2.82 -4.71
N SER A 5 -2.95 -4.09 -5.06
CA SER A 5 -2.76 -5.15 -4.08
C SER A 5 -1.28 -5.50 -3.91
N PHE A 6 -0.91 -5.77 -2.68
CA PHE A 6 0.43 -6.22 -2.32
C PHE A 6 0.34 -7.69 -1.91
N LEU A 7 0.88 -8.58 -2.74
CA LEU A 7 0.90 -10.03 -2.49
C LEU A 7 2.34 -10.48 -2.69
N ALA A 8 2.96 -10.99 -1.63
CA ALA A 8 4.41 -11.19 -1.65
C ALA A 8 4.86 -12.55 -1.15
N ASP A 9 5.72 -13.20 -1.93
CA ASP A 9 6.52 -14.34 -1.47
C ASP A 9 7.80 -13.82 -0.84
N SER A 10 8.43 -12.81 -1.46
CA SER A 10 9.57 -12.10 -0.89
C SER A 10 9.12 -10.68 -0.57
N VAL A 11 8.90 -10.40 0.70
CA VAL A 11 8.29 -9.14 1.13
C VAL A 11 9.09 -7.93 0.67
N THR A 12 10.42 -7.94 0.87
CA THR A 12 11.24 -6.78 0.53
C THR A 12 11.22 -6.50 -0.97
N TYR A 13 11.40 -7.54 -1.78
CA TYR A 13 11.40 -7.38 -3.23
C TYR A 13 10.05 -6.90 -3.74
N GLU A 14 8.99 -7.56 -3.28
CA GLU A 14 7.64 -7.22 -3.71
C GLU A 14 7.24 -5.83 -3.25
N PHE A 15 7.74 -5.42 -2.07
CA PHE A 15 7.47 -4.07 -1.59
C PHE A 15 8.05 -3.03 -2.54
N HIS A 16 9.30 -3.19 -2.97
CA HIS A 16 9.92 -2.23 -3.88
C HIS A 16 9.18 -2.18 -5.22
N ALA A 17 8.79 -3.33 -5.74
CA ALA A 17 8.03 -3.38 -6.99
C ALA A 17 6.65 -2.74 -6.83
N ALA A 18 5.96 -3.06 -5.75
CA ALA A 18 4.63 -2.51 -5.50
C ALA A 18 4.69 -1.00 -5.28
N LEU A 19 5.69 -0.52 -4.54
CA LEU A 19 5.84 0.92 -4.31
C LEU A 19 6.12 1.66 -5.62
N GLY A 20 6.96 1.10 -6.48
CA GLY A 20 7.23 1.71 -7.78
C GLY A 20 5.97 1.81 -8.62
N GLN A 21 5.19 0.74 -8.69
CA GLN A 21 3.92 0.75 -9.41
C GLN A 21 2.94 1.74 -8.79
N PHE A 22 2.87 1.79 -7.47
CA PHE A 22 2.00 2.71 -6.77
C PHE A 22 2.34 4.16 -7.12
N MET A 23 3.62 4.50 -7.10
CA MET A 23 4.07 5.87 -7.40
C MET A 23 3.74 6.25 -8.84
N ASN A 24 3.98 5.34 -9.79
CA ASN A 24 3.65 5.60 -11.19
C ASN A 24 2.15 5.81 -11.39
N TYR A 25 1.33 4.99 -10.76
CA TYR A 25 -0.12 5.13 -10.82
C TYR A 25 -0.57 6.45 -10.23
N ARG A 26 0.04 6.84 -9.12
CA ARG A 26 -0.29 8.09 -8.46
C ARG A 26 -0.02 9.29 -9.38
N TYR A 27 1.11 9.27 -10.07
CA TYR A 27 1.44 10.33 -11.02
C TYR A 27 0.40 10.42 -12.14
N VAL A 28 0.00 9.27 -12.68
CA VAL A 28 -1.01 9.24 -13.73
C VAL A 28 -2.35 9.79 -13.23
N LEU A 29 -2.76 9.40 -12.03
CA LEU A 29 -4.00 9.88 -11.45
C LEU A 29 -3.97 11.39 -11.18
N GLU A 30 -2.85 11.90 -10.71
CA GLU A 30 -2.71 13.34 -10.47
C GLU A 30 -2.89 14.15 -11.75
N GLU A 31 -2.42 13.62 -12.87
CA GLU A 31 -2.55 14.30 -14.16
C GLU A 31 -3.94 14.18 -14.76
N ASN A 32 -4.57 13.02 -14.63
CA ASN A 32 -5.82 12.73 -15.34
C ASN A 32 -7.06 12.77 -14.45
N GLU A 33 -6.94 12.41 -13.19
CA GLU A 33 -8.08 12.34 -12.27
C GLU A 33 -7.64 12.78 -10.87
N PRO A 34 -7.34 14.06 -10.67
CA PRO A 34 -6.80 14.55 -9.41
C PRO A 34 -7.70 14.36 -8.20
N ASP A 35 -8.98 14.11 -8.42
CA ASP A 35 -9.93 13.89 -7.32
C ASP A 35 -9.87 12.47 -6.77
N ARG A 36 -9.17 11.56 -7.44
CA ARG A 36 -9.07 10.19 -6.99
C ARG A 36 -7.93 10.00 -6.00
N THR A 37 -8.18 9.18 -4.99
CA THR A 37 -7.18 8.81 -4.00
C THR A 37 -6.74 7.37 -4.24
N LEU A 38 -5.43 7.14 -4.30
CA LEU A 38 -4.88 5.82 -4.52
C LEU A 38 -4.49 5.18 -3.19
N TYR A 39 -4.90 3.93 -3.00
CA TYR A 39 -4.55 3.14 -1.82
C TYR A 39 -3.83 1.87 -2.23
N MET A 40 -2.91 1.39 -1.40
CA MET A 40 -2.29 0.09 -1.56
C MET A 40 -2.95 -0.88 -0.58
N ALA A 41 -3.52 -1.97 -1.09
CA ALA A 41 -4.14 -3.00 -0.24
C ALA A 41 -3.10 -4.06 0.10
N VAL A 42 -2.94 -4.35 1.40
CA VAL A 42 -1.98 -5.34 1.86
C VAL A 42 -2.65 -6.32 2.82
N PRO A 43 -2.24 -7.61 2.82
CA PRO A 43 -2.73 -8.54 3.83
C PRO A 43 -2.34 -8.09 5.23
N ALA A 44 -3.21 -8.33 6.21
CA ALA A 44 -2.98 -7.88 7.57
C ALA A 44 -1.66 -8.38 8.15
N HIS A 45 -1.28 -9.64 7.85
CA HIS A 45 -0.03 -10.20 8.39
C HIS A 45 1.21 -9.48 7.81
N ILE A 46 1.14 -9.02 6.57
CA ILE A 46 2.22 -8.23 5.97
C ILE A 46 2.27 -6.85 6.61
N TYR A 47 1.10 -6.23 6.81
CA TYR A 47 1.03 -4.94 7.46
C TYR A 47 1.64 -5.01 8.86
N ASP A 48 1.24 -6.01 9.65
CA ASP A 48 1.70 -6.14 11.03
C ASP A 48 3.19 -6.44 11.14
N SER A 49 3.75 -7.19 10.21
CA SER A 49 5.17 -7.57 10.28
C SER A 49 6.10 -6.57 9.61
N PHE A 50 5.73 -6.08 8.42
CA PHE A 50 6.62 -5.23 7.64
C PHE A 50 6.31 -3.75 7.77
N PHE A 51 5.03 -3.37 7.61
CA PHE A 51 4.68 -1.96 7.57
C PHE A 51 4.68 -1.29 8.95
N LYS A 52 4.56 -2.07 10.02
CA LYS A 52 4.68 -1.53 11.37
C LYS A 52 6.12 -1.43 11.85
N SER A 53 7.09 -1.95 11.08
CA SER A 53 8.50 -1.80 11.41
C SER A 53 8.93 -0.35 11.27
N SER A 54 10.08 0.00 11.86
CA SER A 54 10.63 1.35 11.73
C SER A 54 10.83 1.75 10.28
N PHE A 55 11.34 0.82 9.46
CA PHE A 55 11.54 1.07 8.04
C PHE A 55 10.22 1.31 7.32
N GLY A 56 9.24 0.45 7.56
CA GLY A 56 7.93 0.57 6.94
C GLY A 56 7.24 1.89 7.28
N GLN A 57 7.29 2.27 8.56
CA GLN A 57 6.69 3.54 8.98
C GLN A 57 7.40 4.75 8.37
N MET A 58 8.71 4.68 8.25
CA MET A 58 9.46 5.74 7.59
C MET A 58 9.05 5.90 6.13
N VAL A 59 8.91 4.79 5.42
CA VAL A 59 8.52 4.85 4.01
C VAL A 59 7.11 5.39 3.86
N ILE A 60 6.17 4.95 4.69
CA ILE A 60 4.79 5.47 4.66
C ILE A 60 4.80 6.99 4.84
N ARG A 61 5.54 7.46 5.83
CA ARG A 61 5.59 8.88 6.14
C ARG A 61 6.21 9.71 5.02
N LYS A 62 7.33 9.23 4.47
CA LYS A 62 8.07 9.99 3.46
C LYS A 62 7.42 9.94 2.08
N SER A 63 6.80 8.83 1.72
CA SER A 63 6.19 8.68 0.40
C SER A 63 4.75 9.17 0.34
N GLY A 64 4.12 9.38 1.50
CA GLY A 64 2.70 9.68 1.54
C GLY A 64 1.84 8.49 1.17
N LEU A 65 2.37 7.29 1.34
CA LEU A 65 1.69 6.05 0.99
C LEU A 65 0.44 5.87 1.84
N ARG A 66 -0.67 5.53 1.19
CA ARG A 66 -1.93 5.23 1.87
C ARG A 66 -2.22 3.75 1.75
N ILE A 67 -2.50 3.11 2.87
CA ILE A 67 -2.60 1.66 2.94
C ILE A 67 -3.94 1.24 3.50
N ILE A 68 -4.49 0.17 2.90
CA ILE A 68 -5.63 -0.57 3.44
C ILE A 68 -5.11 -1.94 3.82
N SER A 69 -5.25 -2.33 5.09
CA SER A 69 -4.92 -3.70 5.47
C SER A 69 -6.20 -4.51 5.52
N TYR A 70 -6.13 -5.76 5.07
CA TYR A 70 -7.30 -6.62 5.01
C TYR A 70 -6.97 -8.02 5.54
N ASP A 71 -8.00 -8.68 6.04
CA ASP A 71 -7.90 -10.09 6.44
C ASP A 71 -8.08 -10.93 5.19
N SER A 72 -7.03 -11.64 4.78
CA SER A 72 -7.05 -12.42 3.54
C SER A 72 -7.98 -13.62 3.61
N GLU A 73 -8.28 -14.13 4.81
CA GLU A 73 -9.19 -15.25 4.97
C GLU A 73 -10.64 -14.80 4.95
N LYS A 74 -10.95 -13.67 5.59
CA LYS A 74 -12.29 -13.14 5.67
C LYS A 74 -12.64 -12.17 4.55
N GLY A 75 -11.62 -11.61 3.90
CA GLY A 75 -11.82 -10.61 2.86
C GLY A 75 -12.30 -9.27 3.38
N GLU A 76 -12.07 -9.00 4.67
CA GLU A 76 -12.53 -7.78 5.31
C GLU A 76 -11.39 -6.78 5.50
N ILE A 77 -11.72 -5.50 5.33
CA ILE A 77 -10.75 -4.43 5.60
C ILE A 77 -10.64 -4.26 7.12
N GLU A 78 -9.40 -4.29 7.64
CA GLU A 78 -9.17 -4.13 9.06
C GLU A 78 -8.71 -2.72 9.42
N GLU A 79 -7.83 -2.12 8.62
CA GLU A 79 -7.30 -0.79 8.91
C GLU A 79 -7.13 0.03 7.65
N TRP A 80 -7.32 1.34 7.80
CA TRP A 80 -7.03 2.32 6.77
C TRP A 80 -5.95 3.26 7.31
N THR A 81 -4.89 3.44 6.56
CA THR A 81 -3.79 4.35 6.94
C THR A 81 -3.71 5.48 5.92
N ASN A 82 -3.80 6.70 6.41
CA ASN A 82 -3.69 7.89 5.56
C ASN A 82 -2.34 8.55 5.74
#